data_35e68d091fbbcecbe28eceaf42bfdce0
#
_entry.id   35e68d091fbbcecbe28eceaf42bfdce0
#
_cell.length_a   1.000
_cell.length_b   1.000
_cell.length_c   1.000
_cell.angle_alpha   90.00
_cell.angle_beta   90.00
_cell.angle_gamma   90.00
#
_symmetry.space_group_name_H-M   'P 1'
#
loop_
_entity.id
_entity.type
_entity.pdbx_description
1 polymer ?
#
loop_
_entity_poly.entity_id
_entity_poly.type
_entity_poly.pdbx_seq_one_letter_code
_entity_poly.pdbx_strand_id
1 'polypeptide(L)'
;TVHVGDIIEIDGKIGRVENIKIRTTRAVTFDNKVLIIPNHKYLTSTLFNWTENGTVLRGSVSVGVDYNTDVEKVKEILLDIADSHPHLMKNPSPNVLFKNFGDNSLDFQLIFTYNNGFRVNLIESDIRFLIYQKFKENNINIPFPQRVVHLQK
;
A
#
# COMPACT_ATOMS: atom_id res chain seq x y z
N THR A 1 3.00 11.95 -20.61
CA THR A 1 2.55 13.35 -20.60
C THR A 1 1.85 13.65 -19.27
N VAL A 2 2.09 14.83 -18.72
CA VAL A 2 1.51 15.26 -17.45
C VAL A 2 0.35 16.20 -17.71
N HIS A 3 -0.78 15.98 -17.04
CA HIS A 3 -1.98 16.81 -17.15
C HIS A 3 -2.42 17.32 -15.78
N VAL A 4 -3.18 18.39 -15.78
CA VAL A 4 -3.83 18.87 -14.54
C VAL A 4 -4.73 17.78 -13.97
N GLY A 5 -4.63 17.57 -12.68
CA GLY A 5 -5.32 16.49 -11.97
C GLY A 5 -4.50 15.21 -11.81
N ASP A 6 -3.41 15.04 -12.56
CA ASP A 6 -2.54 13.89 -12.40
C ASP A 6 -1.85 13.88 -11.04
N ILE A 7 -1.60 12.67 -10.54
CA ILE A 7 -0.74 12.46 -9.38
C ILE A 7 0.62 12.04 -9.90
N ILE A 8 1.63 12.81 -9.58
CA ILE A 8 3.00 12.58 -10.04
C ILE A 8 3.96 12.43 -8.87
N GLU A 9 5.02 11.68 -9.11
CA GLU A 9 6.13 11.54 -8.18
C GLU A 9 7.42 11.91 -8.90
N ILE A 10 8.12 12.88 -8.35
CA ILE A 10 9.39 13.36 -8.87
C ILE A 10 10.33 13.68 -7.70
N ASP A 11 11.57 13.22 -7.78
CA ASP A 11 12.58 13.38 -6.72
C ASP A 11 12.06 12.92 -5.34
N GLY A 12 11.28 11.83 -5.31
CA GLY A 12 10.72 11.27 -4.08
C GLY A 12 9.54 12.03 -3.50
N LYS A 13 9.06 13.07 -4.17
CA LYS A 13 7.91 13.86 -3.72
C LYS A 13 6.70 13.57 -4.59
N ILE A 14 5.55 13.41 -3.95
CA ILE A 14 4.28 13.05 -4.59
C ILE A 14 3.31 14.21 -4.45
N GLY A 15 2.69 14.60 -5.56
CA GLY A 15 1.71 15.68 -5.54
C GLY A 15 0.69 15.56 -6.66
N ARG A 16 -0.46 16.21 -6.46
CA ARG A 16 -1.47 16.35 -7.49
C ARG A 16 -1.23 17.64 -8.26
N VAL A 17 -1.13 17.52 -9.57
CA VAL A 17 -0.92 18.67 -10.45
C VAL A 17 -2.17 19.56 -10.47
N GLU A 18 -2.00 20.82 -10.07
CA GLU A 18 -3.07 21.81 -10.09
C GLU A 18 -3.01 22.73 -11.29
N ASN A 19 -1.80 23.09 -11.72
CA ASN A 19 -1.61 24.08 -12.78
C ASN A 19 -0.29 23.82 -13.50
N ILE A 20 -0.31 23.91 -14.82
CA ILE A 20 0.89 23.79 -15.66
C ILE A 20 1.03 25.11 -16.43
N LYS A 21 2.12 25.81 -16.15
CA LYS A 21 2.50 27.04 -16.85
C LYS A 21 3.65 26.73 -17.82
N ILE A 22 4.10 27.77 -18.52
CA ILE A 22 5.14 27.63 -19.55
C ILE A 22 6.44 27.09 -18.95
N ARG A 23 6.84 27.55 -17.77
CA ARG A 23 8.13 27.20 -17.16
C ARG A 23 8.02 26.34 -15.91
N THR A 24 6.89 26.37 -15.26
CA THR A 24 6.70 25.67 -13.98
C THR A 24 5.38 24.94 -13.93
N THR A 25 5.39 23.86 -13.14
CA THR A 25 4.18 23.11 -12.77
C THR A 25 3.97 23.28 -11.27
N ARG A 26 2.74 23.58 -10.89
CA ARG A 26 2.33 23.64 -9.48
C ARG A 26 1.62 22.34 -9.13
N ALA A 27 2.07 21.69 -8.09
CA ALA A 27 1.41 20.51 -7.54
C ALA A 27 1.25 20.66 -6.03
N VAL A 28 0.28 19.96 -5.46
CA VAL A 28 0.01 19.97 -4.01
C VAL A 28 0.19 18.58 -3.46
N THR A 29 0.97 18.47 -2.40
CA THR A 29 1.23 17.19 -1.73
C THR A 29 0.05 16.77 -0.85
N PHE A 30 0.09 15.54 -0.37
CA PHE A 30 -0.92 15.00 0.54
C PHE A 30 -1.02 15.85 1.83
N ASP A 31 0.09 16.35 2.35
CA ASP A 31 0.12 17.19 3.54
C ASP A 31 -0.03 18.69 3.21
N ASN A 32 -0.60 18.99 2.05
CA ASN A 32 -0.98 20.33 1.62
C ASN A 32 0.19 21.30 1.40
N LYS A 33 1.35 20.77 1.07
CA LYS A 33 2.49 21.59 0.65
C LYS A 33 2.44 21.81 -0.85
N VAL A 34 2.85 23.00 -1.27
CA VAL A 34 2.92 23.33 -2.69
C VAL A 34 4.30 22.96 -3.24
N LEU A 35 4.30 22.16 -4.31
CA LEU A 35 5.49 21.86 -5.08
C LEU A 35 5.51 22.75 -6.32
N ILE A 36 6.59 23.50 -6.48
CA ILE A 36 6.84 24.25 -7.72
C ILE A 36 7.92 23.48 -8.48
N ILE A 37 7.54 22.89 -9.58
CA ILE A 37 8.42 22.02 -10.36
C ILE A 37 8.80 22.73 -11.65
N PRO A 38 10.09 23.02 -11.87
CA PRO A 38 10.53 23.53 -13.17
C PRO A 38 10.23 22.49 -14.26
N ASN A 39 9.60 22.91 -15.35
CA ASN A 39 9.17 21.97 -16.39
C ASN A 39 10.34 21.22 -17.05
N HIS A 40 11.54 21.81 -17.07
CA HIS A 40 12.72 21.11 -17.58
C HIS A 40 13.09 19.87 -16.77
N LYS A 41 12.64 19.76 -15.52
CA LYS A 41 12.84 18.55 -14.71
C LYS A 41 12.24 17.30 -15.35
N TYR A 42 11.19 17.44 -16.14
CA TYR A 42 10.59 16.32 -16.86
C TYR A 42 11.54 15.70 -17.89
N LEU A 43 12.54 16.44 -18.32
CA LEU A 43 13.53 15.99 -19.31
C LEU A 43 14.78 15.38 -18.63
N THR A 44 15.04 15.71 -17.38
CA THR A 44 16.28 15.37 -16.69
C THR A 44 16.11 14.45 -15.49
N SER A 45 14.88 14.18 -15.08
CA SER A 45 14.58 13.35 -13.91
C SER A 45 13.61 12.24 -14.29
N THR A 46 13.67 11.14 -13.53
CA THR A 46 12.65 10.11 -13.62
C THR A 46 11.38 10.61 -12.95
N LEU A 47 10.29 10.53 -13.67
CA LEU A 47 8.98 10.92 -13.18
C LEU A 47 8.05 9.71 -13.21
N PHE A 48 7.37 9.44 -12.10
CA PHE A 48 6.26 8.49 -12.08
C PHE A 48 4.95 9.26 -12.22
N ASN A 49 4.16 8.92 -13.21
CA ASN A 49 2.80 9.44 -13.32
C ASN A 49 1.85 8.34 -12.87
N TRP A 50 1.27 8.52 -11.69
CA TRP A 50 0.42 7.52 -11.05
C TRP A 50 -0.94 7.37 -11.74
N THR A 51 -1.35 8.35 -12.51
CA THR A 51 -2.70 8.42 -13.08
C THR A 51 -2.76 8.41 -14.60
N GLU A 52 -1.62 8.37 -15.29
CA GLU A 52 -1.60 8.42 -16.76
C GLU A 52 -2.34 7.24 -17.39
N ASN A 53 -2.27 6.06 -16.81
CA ASN A 53 -2.99 4.86 -17.25
C ASN A 53 -4.40 4.75 -16.67
N GLY A 54 -4.97 5.86 -16.23
CA GLY A 54 -6.23 5.91 -15.50
C GLY A 54 -6.00 6.10 -14.02
N THR A 55 -7.06 6.11 -13.25
CA THR A 55 -6.99 6.35 -11.80
C THR A 55 -6.88 5.06 -10.97
N VAL A 56 -6.79 3.89 -11.62
CA VAL A 56 -6.70 2.59 -10.95
C VAL A 56 -5.25 2.29 -10.61
N LEU A 57 -5.00 2.14 -9.33
CA LEU A 57 -3.68 1.87 -8.78
C LEU A 57 -3.70 0.58 -7.97
N ARG A 58 -2.53 -0.04 -7.84
CA ARG A 58 -2.34 -1.26 -7.04
C ARG A 58 -1.59 -0.92 -5.76
N GLY A 59 -2.10 -1.44 -4.65
CA GLY A 59 -1.45 -1.32 -3.36
C GLY A 59 -1.31 -2.66 -2.68
N SER A 60 -0.60 -2.68 -1.56
CA SER A 60 -0.42 -3.89 -0.78
C SER A 60 -0.19 -3.59 0.69
N VAL A 61 -0.54 -4.56 1.53
CA VAL A 61 -0.22 -4.57 2.95
C VAL A 61 0.37 -5.92 3.29
N SER A 62 1.51 -5.91 3.95
CA SER A 62 2.20 -7.13 4.37
C SER A 62 1.97 -7.38 5.86
N VAL A 63 1.84 -8.65 6.23
CA VAL A 63 1.70 -9.06 7.63
C VAL A 63 2.31 -10.44 7.84
N GLY A 64 2.92 -10.64 8.99
CA GLY A 64 3.46 -11.93 9.40
C GLY A 64 2.63 -12.56 10.51
N VAL A 65 2.54 -13.88 10.53
CA VAL A 65 1.84 -14.63 11.56
C VAL A 65 2.72 -15.75 12.10
N ASP A 66 2.36 -16.28 13.26
CA ASP A 66 3.05 -17.44 13.87
C ASP A 66 3.06 -18.64 12.93
N TYR A 67 4.12 -19.44 13.01
CA TYR A 67 4.26 -20.68 12.21
C TYR A 67 3.17 -21.71 12.47
N ASN A 68 2.53 -21.67 13.63
CA ASN A 68 1.45 -22.61 13.98
C ASN A 68 0.06 -22.15 13.54
N THR A 69 -0.01 -21.09 12.77
CA THR A 69 -1.27 -20.50 12.30
C THR A 69 -1.81 -21.28 11.10
N ASP A 70 -3.14 -21.42 11.03
CA ASP A 70 -3.82 -21.95 9.85
C ASP A 70 -3.74 -20.92 8.72
N VAL A 71 -2.94 -21.21 7.71
CA VAL A 71 -2.67 -20.30 6.59
C VAL A 71 -3.92 -20.03 5.74
N GLU A 72 -4.79 -21.02 5.58
CA GLU A 72 -6.04 -20.83 4.84
C GLU A 72 -6.98 -19.87 5.56
N LYS A 73 -6.98 -19.90 6.87
CA LYS A 73 -7.75 -18.96 7.70
C LYS A 73 -7.23 -17.54 7.54
N VAL A 74 -5.92 -17.35 7.52
CA VAL A 74 -5.29 -16.05 7.28
C VAL A 74 -5.71 -15.51 5.92
N LYS A 75 -5.64 -16.31 4.89
CA LYS A 75 -6.04 -15.94 3.54
C LYS A 75 -7.50 -15.50 3.49
N GLU A 76 -8.39 -16.28 4.09
CA GLU A 76 -9.83 -15.96 4.16
C GLU A 76 -10.08 -14.62 4.84
N ILE A 77 -9.45 -14.38 5.98
CA ILE A 77 -9.61 -13.13 6.74
C ILE A 77 -9.12 -11.93 5.92
N LEU A 78 -7.97 -12.04 5.30
CA LEU A 78 -7.41 -10.95 4.51
C LEU A 78 -8.30 -10.63 3.29
N LEU A 79 -8.82 -11.64 2.63
CA LEU A 79 -9.74 -11.44 1.51
C LEU A 79 -11.06 -10.80 1.96
N ASP A 80 -11.59 -11.20 3.10
CA ASP A 80 -12.80 -10.58 3.67
C ASP A 80 -12.59 -9.11 4.01
N ILE A 81 -11.44 -8.77 4.57
CA ILE A 81 -11.09 -7.37 4.86
C ILE A 81 -11.10 -6.55 3.58
N ALA A 82 -10.46 -7.05 2.53
CA ALA A 82 -10.39 -6.35 1.25
C ALA A 82 -11.77 -6.21 0.60
N ASP A 83 -12.60 -7.25 0.68
CA ASP A 83 -13.95 -7.24 0.11
C ASP A 83 -14.88 -6.25 0.83
N SER A 84 -14.69 -6.06 2.12
CA SER A 84 -15.52 -5.18 2.94
C SER A 84 -15.12 -3.72 2.93
N HIS A 85 -13.91 -3.39 2.46
CA HIS A 85 -13.40 -2.03 2.49
C HIS A 85 -14.03 -1.20 1.37
N PRO A 86 -14.66 -0.03 1.68
CA PRO A 86 -15.44 0.73 0.69
C PRO A 86 -14.60 1.36 -0.42
N HIS A 87 -13.32 1.59 -0.19
CA HIS A 87 -12.43 2.25 -1.16
C HIS A 87 -11.62 1.27 -2.00
N LEU A 88 -11.75 -0.03 -1.76
CA LEU A 88 -11.09 -1.05 -2.57
C LEU A 88 -12.00 -1.52 -3.68
N MET A 89 -11.42 -1.69 -4.85
CA MET A 89 -12.14 -2.18 -6.01
C MET A 89 -12.34 -3.69 -5.91
N LYS A 90 -13.50 -4.17 -6.35
CA LYS A 90 -13.79 -5.61 -6.41
C LYS A 90 -13.31 -6.23 -7.71
N ASN A 91 -13.11 -5.44 -8.72
CA ASN A 91 -12.62 -5.87 -10.02
C ASN A 91 -11.54 -4.89 -10.51
N PRO A 92 -10.26 -5.29 -10.64
CA PRO A 92 -9.72 -6.63 -10.35
C PRO A 92 -9.85 -7.04 -8.88
N SER A 93 -10.07 -8.33 -8.66
CA SER A 93 -10.25 -8.87 -7.31
C SER A 93 -8.98 -8.73 -6.47
N PRO A 94 -9.12 -8.48 -5.17
CA PRO A 94 -7.99 -8.58 -4.25
C PRO A 94 -7.39 -9.99 -4.25
N ASN A 95 -6.11 -10.08 -3.94
CA ASN A 95 -5.40 -11.35 -3.86
C ASN A 95 -4.51 -11.40 -2.63
N VAL A 96 -4.27 -12.60 -2.13
CA VAL A 96 -3.36 -12.83 -1.00
C VAL A 96 -2.23 -13.73 -1.46
N LEU A 97 -1.01 -13.27 -1.24
CA LEU A 97 0.19 -14.05 -1.53
C LEU A 97 0.81 -14.53 -0.22
N PHE A 98 1.18 -15.79 -0.18
CA PHE A 98 2.04 -16.33 0.86
C PHE A 98 3.48 -16.07 0.38
N LYS A 99 4.09 -15.02 0.87
CA LYS A 99 5.32 -14.49 0.30
C LYS A 99 6.56 -15.25 0.71
N ASN A 100 6.62 -15.73 1.93
CA ASN A 100 7.86 -16.27 2.46
C ASN A 100 7.63 -17.04 3.76
N PHE A 101 8.50 -18.03 3.99
CA PHE A 101 8.73 -18.62 5.31
C PHE A 101 9.84 -17.81 5.97
N GLY A 102 9.45 -16.79 6.74
CA GLY A 102 10.39 -15.87 7.36
C GLY A 102 11.09 -16.45 8.59
N ASP A 103 12.07 -15.72 9.12
CA ASP A 103 12.83 -16.16 10.29
C ASP A 103 11.96 -16.29 11.54
N ASN A 104 10.95 -15.44 11.66
CA ASN A 104 10.08 -15.39 12.84
C ASN A 104 8.61 -15.55 12.53
N SER A 105 8.24 -15.58 11.25
CA SER A 105 6.85 -15.55 10.83
C SER A 105 6.63 -16.19 9.47
N LEU A 106 5.37 -16.58 9.22
CA LEU A 106 4.87 -16.85 7.88
C LEU A 106 4.40 -15.52 7.30
N ASP A 107 4.95 -15.13 6.16
CA ASP A 107 4.76 -13.78 5.61
C ASP A 107 3.72 -13.77 4.50
N PHE A 108 2.71 -12.92 4.67
CA PHE A 108 1.60 -12.75 3.73
C PHE A 108 1.56 -11.33 3.20
N GLN A 109 1.04 -11.19 2.00
CA GLN A 109 0.81 -9.90 1.38
C GLN A 109 -0.60 -9.86 0.79
N LEU A 110 -1.39 -8.90 1.24
CA LEU A 110 -2.68 -8.59 0.64
C LEU A 110 -2.47 -7.56 -0.47
N ILE A 111 -2.86 -7.91 -1.68
CA ILE A 111 -2.76 -7.03 -2.86
C ILE A 111 -4.16 -6.59 -3.23
N PHE A 112 -4.32 -5.31 -3.50
CA PHE A 112 -5.60 -4.71 -3.82
C PHE A 112 -5.47 -3.59 -4.84
N THR A 113 -6.60 -3.16 -5.42
CA THR A 113 -6.66 -2.02 -6.32
C THR A 113 -7.56 -0.94 -5.73
N TYR A 114 -7.21 0.30 -5.99
CA TYR A 114 -7.93 1.48 -5.53
C TYR A 114 -7.84 2.57 -6.61
N ASN A 115 -8.68 3.60 -6.54
CA ASN A 115 -8.78 4.59 -7.59
C ASN A 115 -8.43 6.03 -7.19
N ASN A 116 -7.83 6.22 -6.02
CA ASN A 116 -7.38 7.54 -5.59
C ASN A 116 -6.03 7.44 -4.88
N GLY A 117 -4.97 7.83 -5.58
CA GLY A 117 -3.59 7.70 -5.09
C GLY A 117 -3.33 8.41 -3.78
N PHE A 118 -4.00 9.51 -3.49
CA PHE A 118 -3.83 10.25 -2.24
C PHE A 118 -4.45 9.53 -1.04
N ARG A 119 -5.30 8.54 -1.26
CA ARG A 119 -5.91 7.78 -0.18
C ARG A 119 -5.13 6.54 0.23
N VAL A 120 -4.03 6.21 -0.46
CA VAL A 120 -3.32 4.96 -0.21
C VAL A 120 -2.87 4.81 1.25
N ASN A 121 -2.35 5.87 1.85
CA ASN A 121 -1.91 5.83 3.25
C ASN A 121 -3.07 5.55 4.20
N LEU A 122 -4.22 6.16 3.96
CA LEU A 122 -5.43 5.95 4.75
C LEU A 122 -5.96 4.53 4.55
N ILE A 123 -6.00 4.05 3.32
CA ILE A 123 -6.44 2.69 2.99
C ILE A 123 -5.55 1.66 3.67
N GLU A 124 -4.24 1.79 3.55
CA GLU A 124 -3.29 0.88 4.19
C GLU A 124 -3.44 0.88 5.72
N SER A 125 -3.64 2.05 6.32
CA SER A 125 -3.88 2.18 7.74
C SER A 125 -5.17 1.48 8.16
N ASP A 126 -6.26 1.71 7.45
CA ASP A 126 -7.55 1.04 7.72
C ASP A 126 -7.41 -0.47 7.66
N ILE A 127 -6.71 -0.98 6.64
CA ILE A 127 -6.49 -2.41 6.47
C ILE A 127 -5.69 -2.97 7.65
N ARG A 128 -4.63 -2.27 8.09
CA ARG A 128 -3.84 -2.70 9.25
C ARG A 128 -4.66 -2.74 10.53
N PHE A 129 -5.51 -1.74 10.77
CA PHE A 129 -6.43 -1.77 11.92
C PHE A 129 -7.37 -2.96 11.86
N LEU A 130 -7.94 -3.23 10.69
CA LEU A 130 -8.83 -4.37 10.50
C LEU A 130 -8.11 -5.71 10.66
N ILE A 131 -6.90 -5.83 10.14
CA ILE A 131 -6.06 -7.03 10.31
C ILE A 131 -5.82 -7.28 11.80
N TYR A 132 -5.40 -6.27 12.53
CA TYR A 132 -5.13 -6.40 13.96
C TYR A 132 -6.37 -6.88 14.71
N GLN A 133 -7.51 -6.25 14.46
CA GLN A 133 -8.77 -6.60 15.10
C GLN A 133 -9.22 -8.02 14.76
N LYS A 134 -9.23 -8.36 13.47
CA LYS A 134 -9.70 -9.67 13.00
C LYS A 134 -8.77 -10.80 13.45
N PHE A 135 -7.48 -10.57 13.44
CA PHE A 135 -6.52 -11.54 13.91
C PHE A 135 -6.70 -11.81 15.41
N LYS A 136 -6.92 -10.76 16.19
CA LYS A 136 -7.17 -10.89 17.61
C LYS A 136 -8.46 -11.67 17.90
N GLU A 137 -9.53 -11.40 17.16
CA GLU A 137 -10.80 -12.13 17.28
C GLU A 137 -10.68 -13.62 16.93
N ASN A 138 -9.74 -13.96 16.05
CA ASN A 138 -9.54 -15.34 15.58
C ASN A 138 -8.32 -16.02 16.22
N ASN A 139 -7.75 -15.45 17.28
CA ASN A 139 -6.58 -15.97 17.99
C ASN A 139 -5.37 -16.19 17.07
N ILE A 140 -5.19 -15.33 16.10
CA ILE A 140 -4.01 -15.30 15.22
C ILE A 140 -3.02 -14.30 15.78
N ASN A 141 -1.80 -14.77 16.06
CA ASN A 141 -0.75 -13.92 16.60
C ASN A 141 0.18 -13.38 15.51
N ILE A 142 0.49 -12.09 15.61
CA ILE A 142 1.61 -11.48 14.91
C ILE A 142 2.82 -11.65 15.82
N PRO A 143 3.81 -12.47 15.46
CA PRO A 143 4.84 -12.88 16.41
C PRO A 143 5.84 -11.77 16.70
N PHE A 144 6.35 -11.79 17.93
CA PHE A 144 7.60 -11.13 18.25
C PHE A 144 8.77 -11.92 17.63
N PRO A 145 9.99 -11.34 17.57
CA PRO A 145 11.16 -12.11 17.16
C PRO A 145 11.25 -13.42 17.96
N GLN A 146 11.43 -14.52 17.26
CA GLN A 146 11.42 -15.85 17.83
C GLN A 146 12.83 -16.38 17.97
N ARG A 147 13.10 -17.09 19.07
CA ARG A 147 14.38 -17.72 19.31
C ARG A 147 14.15 -19.03 20.07
N VAL A 148 14.69 -20.11 19.52
CA VAL A 148 14.63 -21.41 20.19
C VAL A 148 15.90 -21.58 21.01
N VAL A 149 15.75 -21.77 22.30
CA VAL A 149 16.87 -21.96 23.23
C VAL A 149 16.81 -23.38 23.78
N HIS A 150 17.88 -24.14 23.53
CA HIS A 150 18.03 -25.47 24.07
C HIS A 150 18.95 -25.42 25.32
N LEU A 151 18.39 -25.74 26.46
CA LEU A 151 19.15 -25.77 27.72
C LEU A 151 19.78 -27.13 27.90
N GLN A 152 21.10 -27.15 28.13
CA GLN A 152 21.80 -28.37 28.51
C GLN A 152 21.72 -28.56 30.02
N LYS A 153 21.40 -29.78 30.42
CA LYS A 153 21.40 -30.18 31.85
C LYS A 153 22.73 -30.68 32.27
#